data_2101ec2b07f13958a052aebd6c16a0ea
#
_entry.id   2101ec2b07f13958a052aebd6c16a0ea
#
_cell.length_a   1.000
_cell.length_b   1.000
_cell.length_c   1.000
_cell.angle_alpha   90.00
_cell.angle_beta   90.00
_cell.angle_gamma   90.00
#
_symmetry.space_group_name_H-M   'P 1'
#
loop_
_entity.id
_entity.type
_entity.pdbx_description
1 polymer ?
#
loop_
_entity_poly.entity_id
_entity_poly.type
_entity_poly.pdbx_seq_one_letter_code
_entity_poly.pdbx_strand_id
1 'polypeptide(L)'
;MYKRQGIDYGQLSEGRFDITIGGVSKLWDFHQVDENGKKTGAVPDTEVLREAVGHVGYEQIVIEGNTVRLLDPQAQIDLGGIAKGYIADKVAEYLESEGVTSALISLGGNIVAVGEKGKSMENGAGSEFSVGIADPDSDTGQLLGIVPCKDKTVVTSGTYERYFEIDGELYHHVLDPKTGYQYDTDLVSVTVIADKGRSVDCDALSTICLSMGSEKGMEFIRSVDGAEAIFIDDQGKISFSSDDIGFKQGVV
;
A
#
# COMPACT_ATOMS: atom_id res chain seq x y z
N MET A 1 -7.78 1.50 17.06
CA MET A 1 -8.59 1.47 15.84
C MET A 1 -7.86 0.75 14.71
N TYR A 2 -6.73 1.25 14.18
CA TYR A 2 -5.98 0.61 13.07
C TYR A 2 -5.46 -0.82 13.32
N LYS A 3 -5.17 -1.21 14.57
CA LYS A 3 -4.77 -2.60 14.90
C LYS A 3 -5.91 -3.61 14.71
N ARG A 4 -7.16 -3.18 14.91
CA ARG A 4 -8.34 -4.00 14.60
C ARG A 4 -8.46 -4.18 13.09
N GLN A 5 -8.28 -3.10 12.33
CA GLN A 5 -8.24 -3.16 10.87
C GLN A 5 -7.16 -4.13 10.37
N GLY A 6 -5.95 -4.17 11.00
CA GLY A 6 -4.92 -5.15 10.67
C GLY A 6 -5.39 -6.60 10.84
N ILE A 7 -6.18 -6.90 11.88
CA ILE A 7 -6.80 -8.23 12.07
C ILE A 7 -7.87 -8.47 10.99
N ASP A 8 -8.73 -7.47 10.75
CA ASP A 8 -9.81 -7.57 9.76
C ASP A 8 -9.26 -7.83 8.35
N TYR A 9 -8.15 -7.17 7.96
CA TYR A 9 -7.47 -7.43 6.69
C TYR A 9 -6.73 -8.77 6.67
N GLY A 10 -6.17 -9.21 7.79
CA GLY A 10 -5.61 -10.56 7.93
C GLY A 10 -6.69 -11.61 7.62
N GLN A 11 -7.86 -11.47 8.20
CA GLN A 11 -8.99 -12.35 7.97
C GLN A 11 -9.52 -12.24 6.52
N LEU A 12 -9.71 -11.03 6.00
CA LEU A 12 -10.22 -10.77 4.66
C LEU A 12 -9.32 -11.36 3.57
N SER A 13 -8.00 -11.33 3.78
CA SER A 13 -6.99 -11.82 2.84
C SER A 13 -6.60 -13.29 3.06
N GLU A 14 -7.25 -14.01 3.98
CA GLU A 14 -6.90 -15.38 4.36
C GLU A 14 -5.42 -15.52 4.82
N GLY A 15 -4.96 -14.50 5.55
CA GLY A 15 -3.62 -14.43 6.10
C GLY A 15 -2.54 -14.01 5.10
N ARG A 16 -2.91 -13.50 3.91
CA ARG A 16 -1.93 -12.91 2.97
C ARG A 16 -1.39 -11.58 3.46
N PHE A 17 -2.20 -10.84 4.17
CA PHE A 17 -1.81 -9.63 4.86
C PHE A 17 -1.79 -9.91 6.37
N ASP A 18 -0.65 -9.78 7.01
CA ASP A 18 -0.54 -10.04 8.44
C ASP A 18 0.38 -9.01 9.11
N ILE A 19 -0.19 -8.22 10.02
CA ILE A 19 0.58 -7.19 10.73
C ILE A 19 1.53 -7.75 11.79
N THR A 20 1.53 -9.06 12.06
CA THR A 20 2.51 -9.69 12.97
C THR A 20 3.79 -10.13 12.26
N ILE A 21 3.94 -9.81 10.97
CA ILE A 21 5.08 -10.16 10.12
C ILE A 21 6.39 -9.45 10.51
N GLY A 22 6.38 -8.57 11.51
CA GLY A 22 7.50 -7.71 11.86
C GLY A 22 8.81 -8.43 12.17
N GLY A 23 8.75 -9.64 12.72
CA GLY A 23 9.93 -10.48 12.93
C GLY A 23 10.58 -10.93 11.63
N VAL A 24 9.76 -11.23 10.63
CA VAL A 24 10.19 -11.64 9.28
C VAL A 24 10.73 -10.43 8.51
N SER A 25 9.95 -9.34 8.43
CA SER A 25 10.35 -8.15 7.66
C SER A 25 11.67 -7.54 8.14
N LYS A 26 11.94 -7.63 9.44
CA LYS A 26 13.20 -7.17 10.05
C LYS A 26 14.43 -7.98 9.63
N LEU A 27 14.28 -9.27 9.31
CA LEU A 27 15.39 -10.10 8.85
C LEU A 27 15.87 -9.71 7.45
N TRP A 28 14.93 -9.26 6.58
CA TRP A 28 15.25 -8.84 5.22
C TRP A 28 15.90 -7.46 5.13
N ASP A 29 15.56 -6.54 6.04
CA ASP A 29 16.10 -5.17 6.15
C ASP A 29 16.21 -4.42 4.81
N PHE A 30 15.09 -4.24 4.13
CA PHE A 30 14.99 -3.56 2.83
C PHE A 30 15.34 -2.05 2.85
N HIS A 31 15.86 -1.54 3.97
CA HIS A 31 16.24 -0.13 4.13
C HIS A 31 17.74 0.11 3.93
N GLN A 32 18.53 -0.93 3.78
CA GLN A 32 19.97 -0.80 3.62
C GLN A 32 20.33 -0.17 2.27
N VAL A 33 21.32 0.73 2.32
CA VAL A 33 21.96 1.31 1.15
C VAL A 33 23.47 1.30 1.33
N ASP A 34 24.22 1.13 0.27
CA ASP A 34 25.68 1.27 0.28
C ASP A 34 26.12 2.74 0.30
N GLU A 35 27.42 2.97 0.30
CA GLU A 35 28.04 4.31 0.29
C GLU A 35 27.68 5.14 -0.95
N ASN A 36 27.21 4.50 -2.03
CA ASN A 36 26.79 5.14 -3.28
C ASN A 36 25.27 5.35 -3.34
N GLY A 37 24.52 4.95 -2.29
CA GLY A 37 23.07 5.03 -2.24
C GLY A 37 22.35 3.91 -2.99
N LYS A 38 23.05 2.86 -3.45
CA LYS A 38 22.44 1.68 -4.05
C LYS A 38 21.76 0.85 -2.96
N LYS A 39 20.54 0.41 -3.21
CA LYS A 39 19.80 -0.49 -2.33
C LYS A 39 20.56 -1.82 -2.19
N THR A 40 20.76 -2.26 -0.95
CA THR A 40 21.48 -3.49 -0.62
C THR A 40 20.67 -4.32 0.36
N GLY A 41 20.99 -5.60 0.47
CA GLY A 41 20.35 -6.51 1.41
C GLY A 41 21.01 -7.87 1.39
N ALA A 42 20.46 -8.78 2.17
CA ALA A 42 20.89 -10.17 2.19
C ALA A 42 19.67 -11.07 2.35
N VAL A 43 19.66 -12.19 1.64
CA VAL A 43 18.64 -13.22 1.84
C VAL A 43 18.87 -13.82 3.24
N PRO A 44 17.86 -13.82 4.12
CA PRO A 44 17.98 -14.39 5.45
C PRO A 44 18.30 -15.89 5.41
N ASP A 45 19.00 -16.38 6.45
CA ASP A 45 19.18 -17.81 6.64
C ASP A 45 17.81 -18.52 6.74
N THR A 46 17.67 -19.64 6.03
CA THR A 46 16.37 -20.34 5.91
C THR A 46 15.85 -20.83 7.25
N GLU A 47 16.72 -21.29 8.17
CA GLU A 47 16.29 -21.76 9.49
C GLU A 47 15.83 -20.61 10.38
N VAL A 48 16.55 -19.48 10.33
CA VAL A 48 16.18 -18.26 11.06
C VAL A 48 14.87 -17.69 10.54
N LEU A 49 14.68 -17.70 9.22
CA LEU A 49 13.44 -17.24 8.58
C LEU A 49 12.26 -18.13 8.97
N ARG A 50 12.44 -19.44 8.95
CA ARG A 50 11.41 -20.40 9.34
C ARG A 50 11.00 -20.25 10.81
N GLU A 51 11.95 -20.00 11.70
CA GLU A 51 11.66 -19.70 13.11
C GLU A 51 10.82 -18.42 13.23
N ALA A 52 11.21 -17.35 12.57
CA ALA A 52 10.46 -16.09 12.58
C ALA A 52 9.04 -16.23 12.05
N VAL A 53 8.83 -17.00 10.98
CA VAL A 53 7.50 -17.32 10.41
C VAL A 53 6.64 -18.06 11.43
N GLY A 54 7.23 -18.93 12.28
CA GLY A 54 6.51 -19.64 13.34
C GLY A 54 5.82 -18.72 14.37
N HIS A 55 6.19 -17.45 14.43
CA HIS A 55 5.64 -16.42 15.32
C HIS A 55 4.67 -15.45 14.62
N VAL A 56 4.35 -15.67 13.34
CA VAL A 56 3.40 -14.87 12.58
C VAL A 56 1.99 -15.46 12.69
N GLY A 57 1.00 -14.62 12.93
CA GLY A 57 -0.41 -15.01 13.01
C GLY A 57 -1.25 -13.90 13.60
N TYR A 58 -2.03 -13.20 12.77
CA TYR A 58 -2.90 -12.09 13.21
C TYR A 58 -3.94 -12.54 14.26
N GLU A 59 -4.32 -13.80 14.29
CA GLU A 59 -5.25 -14.38 15.27
C GLU A 59 -4.67 -14.34 16.71
N GLN A 60 -3.36 -14.19 16.84
CA GLN A 60 -2.68 -14.06 18.12
C GLN A 60 -2.77 -12.66 18.74
N ILE A 61 -3.37 -11.70 18.01
CA ILE A 61 -3.59 -10.35 18.51
C ILE A 61 -4.92 -10.29 19.26
N VAL A 62 -4.85 -10.03 20.57
CA VAL A 62 -6.01 -9.84 21.44
C VAL A 62 -6.19 -8.36 21.73
N ILE A 63 -7.39 -7.83 21.47
CA ILE A 63 -7.76 -6.44 21.76
C ILE A 63 -8.88 -6.42 22.79
N GLU A 64 -8.58 -5.90 23.98
CA GLU A 64 -9.52 -5.76 25.10
C GLU A 64 -9.58 -4.28 25.52
N GLY A 65 -10.67 -3.60 25.15
CA GLY A 65 -10.81 -2.16 25.38
C GLY A 65 -9.69 -1.39 24.66
N ASN A 66 -8.85 -0.70 25.43
CA ASN A 66 -7.70 0.06 24.91
C ASN A 66 -6.36 -0.73 24.98
N THR A 67 -6.40 -1.97 25.42
CA THR A 67 -5.21 -2.82 25.56
C THR A 67 -5.08 -3.75 24.37
N VAL A 68 -3.85 -3.88 23.87
CA VAL A 68 -3.47 -4.86 22.84
C VAL A 68 -2.44 -5.80 23.43
N ARG A 69 -2.66 -7.08 23.30
CA ARG A 69 -1.75 -8.13 23.78
C ARG A 69 -1.48 -9.11 22.65
N LEU A 70 -0.24 -9.51 22.50
CA LEU A 70 0.17 -10.63 21.64
C LEU A 70 0.19 -11.89 22.50
N LEU A 71 -0.43 -12.95 22.02
CA LEU A 71 -0.43 -14.26 22.73
C LEU A 71 0.95 -14.91 22.63
N ASP A 72 1.63 -14.74 21.50
CA ASP A 72 3.03 -15.12 21.34
C ASP A 72 3.94 -13.95 21.74
N PRO A 73 4.80 -14.10 22.76
CA PRO A 73 5.71 -13.04 23.20
C PRO A 73 6.83 -12.72 22.18
N GLN A 74 7.06 -13.58 21.19
CA GLN A 74 8.06 -13.38 20.14
C GLN A 74 7.46 -12.74 18.88
N ALA A 75 6.12 -12.69 18.75
CA ALA A 75 5.46 -11.99 17.64
C ALA A 75 5.82 -10.50 17.63
N GLN A 76 6.08 -9.95 16.46
CA GLN A 76 6.42 -8.54 16.27
C GLN A 76 5.47 -7.89 15.28
N ILE A 77 4.93 -6.72 15.66
CA ILE A 77 3.99 -5.98 14.81
C ILE A 77 4.76 -5.10 13.83
N ASP A 78 4.40 -5.21 12.55
CA ASP A 78 4.73 -4.28 11.48
C ASP A 78 3.43 -3.65 10.96
N LEU A 79 3.37 -2.33 10.94
CA LEU A 79 2.22 -1.56 10.49
C LEU A 79 2.47 -0.87 9.13
N GLY A 80 3.56 -1.23 8.45
CA GLY A 80 3.99 -0.59 7.21
C GLY A 80 2.93 -0.55 6.12
N GLY A 81 2.07 -1.58 6.05
CA GLY A 81 0.99 -1.68 5.06
C GLY A 81 -0.33 -1.01 5.44
N ILE A 82 -0.43 -0.29 6.59
CA ILE A 82 -1.66 0.42 7.00
C ILE A 82 -1.39 1.77 7.69
N ALA A 83 -0.17 2.01 8.16
CA ALA A 83 0.11 3.19 8.97
C ALA A 83 0.09 4.48 8.14
N LYS A 84 0.58 4.45 6.90
CA LYS A 84 0.58 5.61 6.02
C LYS A 84 -0.85 6.05 5.71
N GLY A 85 -1.72 5.09 5.35
CA GLY A 85 -3.12 5.35 5.10
C GLY A 85 -3.84 5.92 6.31
N TYR A 86 -3.63 5.33 7.49
CA TYR A 86 -4.20 5.85 8.73
C TYR A 86 -3.77 7.28 9.04
N ILE A 87 -2.47 7.58 8.89
CA ILE A 87 -1.94 8.93 9.13
C ILE A 87 -2.51 9.91 8.11
N ALA A 88 -2.63 9.52 6.83
CA ALA A 88 -3.20 10.36 5.78
C ALA A 88 -4.65 10.74 6.08
N ASP A 89 -5.49 9.77 6.49
CA ASP A 89 -6.87 10.02 6.91
C ASP A 89 -6.92 10.97 8.10
N LYS A 90 -6.07 10.77 9.13
CA LYS A 90 -6.05 11.66 10.31
C LYS A 90 -5.56 13.06 10.01
N VAL A 91 -4.62 13.22 9.10
CA VAL A 91 -4.17 14.55 8.62
C VAL A 91 -5.30 15.24 7.86
N ALA A 92 -6.02 14.52 6.99
CA ALA A 92 -7.16 15.06 6.26
C ALA A 92 -8.27 15.53 7.22
N GLU A 93 -8.68 14.67 8.18
CA GLU A 93 -9.65 15.00 9.22
C GLU A 93 -9.24 16.25 10.02
N TYR A 94 -7.96 16.33 10.42
CA TYR A 94 -7.45 17.48 11.15
C TYR A 94 -7.50 18.76 10.33
N LEU A 95 -7.02 18.76 9.09
CA LEU A 95 -7.05 19.92 8.20
C LEU A 95 -8.46 20.43 7.97
N GLU A 96 -9.43 19.53 7.76
CA GLU A 96 -10.84 19.88 7.61
C GLU A 96 -11.42 20.50 8.90
N SER A 97 -11.05 19.99 10.08
CA SER A 97 -11.47 20.55 11.37
C SER A 97 -10.94 21.98 11.61
N GLU A 98 -9.80 22.33 10.99
CA GLU A 98 -9.21 23.67 10.99
C GLU A 98 -9.76 24.57 9.85
N GLY A 99 -10.78 24.09 9.11
CA GLY A 99 -11.44 24.86 8.05
C GLY A 99 -10.77 24.80 6.68
N VAL A 100 -9.80 23.90 6.47
CA VAL A 100 -9.19 23.69 5.16
C VAL A 100 -10.17 22.98 4.25
N THR A 101 -10.48 23.57 3.10
CA THR A 101 -11.47 23.05 2.13
C THR A 101 -10.83 22.58 0.83
N SER A 102 -9.49 22.71 0.69
CA SER A 102 -8.73 22.28 -0.48
C SER A 102 -7.31 21.91 -0.06
N ALA A 103 -6.95 20.67 -0.17
CA ALA A 103 -5.61 20.17 0.11
C ALA A 103 -5.28 18.90 -0.69
N LEU A 104 -4.00 18.71 -0.98
CA LEU A 104 -3.47 17.44 -1.47
C LEU A 104 -2.40 16.96 -0.48
N ILE A 105 -2.68 15.84 0.20
CA ILE A 105 -1.79 15.22 1.17
C ILE A 105 -1.05 14.09 0.45
N SER A 106 0.27 14.04 0.58
CA SER A 106 1.10 12.97 -0.02
C SER A 106 2.05 12.40 1.04
N LEU A 107 1.90 11.13 1.35
CA LEU A 107 2.71 10.39 2.32
C LEU A 107 3.31 9.14 1.67
N GLY A 108 4.35 9.31 0.83
CA GLY A 108 5.10 8.20 0.24
C GLY A 108 4.21 7.14 -0.44
N GLY A 109 3.49 7.55 -1.51
CA GLY A 109 2.58 6.67 -2.25
C GLY A 109 1.13 6.68 -1.77
N ASN A 110 0.84 7.23 -0.59
CA ASN A 110 -0.52 7.48 -0.11
C ASN A 110 -0.91 8.93 -0.37
N ILE A 111 -1.91 9.15 -1.21
CA ILE A 111 -2.39 10.47 -1.58
C ILE A 111 -3.84 10.63 -1.17
N VAL A 112 -4.16 11.75 -0.51
CA VAL A 112 -5.53 12.13 -0.17
C VAL A 112 -5.82 13.51 -0.74
N ALA A 113 -6.85 13.61 -1.57
CA ALA A 113 -7.38 14.86 -2.09
C ALA A 113 -8.57 15.32 -1.22
N VAL A 114 -8.46 16.51 -0.64
CA VAL A 114 -9.54 17.17 0.11
C VAL A 114 -10.12 18.27 -0.77
N GLY A 115 -11.40 18.15 -1.10
CA GLY A 115 -12.12 19.13 -1.91
C GLY A 115 -11.59 19.26 -3.34
N GLU A 116 -11.58 20.49 -3.86
CA GLU A 116 -11.21 20.82 -5.24
C GLU A 116 -9.99 21.75 -5.27
N LYS A 117 -9.09 21.51 -6.23
CA LYS A 117 -7.91 22.35 -6.45
C LYS A 117 -8.35 23.79 -6.85
N GLY A 118 -7.76 24.78 -6.19
CA GLY A 118 -7.98 26.19 -6.53
C GLY A 118 -9.36 26.74 -6.17
N LYS A 119 -10.21 25.97 -5.47
CA LYS A 119 -11.47 26.49 -4.94
C LYS A 119 -11.17 27.42 -3.78
N SER A 120 -11.43 28.71 -3.95
CA SER A 120 -11.42 29.70 -2.88
C SER A 120 -12.82 30.23 -2.65
N MET A 121 -13.05 30.83 -1.46
CA MET A 121 -14.31 31.51 -1.15
C MET A 121 -14.59 32.67 -2.13
N GLU A 122 -13.55 33.18 -2.81
CA GLU A 122 -13.65 34.29 -3.75
C GLU A 122 -13.93 33.86 -5.20
N ASN A 123 -13.41 32.70 -5.64
CA ASN A 123 -13.44 32.29 -7.06
C ASN A 123 -14.52 31.26 -7.43
N GLY A 124 -15.17 30.63 -6.45
CA GLY A 124 -16.37 29.77 -6.65
C GLY A 124 -16.24 28.50 -7.51
N ALA A 125 -15.25 28.44 -8.40
CA ALA A 125 -15.00 27.30 -9.30
C ALA A 125 -13.68 26.62 -8.95
N GLY A 126 -13.71 25.33 -8.63
CA GLY A 126 -12.55 24.49 -8.46
C GLY A 126 -12.37 23.51 -9.61
N SER A 127 -11.24 22.86 -9.67
CA SER A 127 -10.97 21.73 -10.57
C SER A 127 -10.53 20.53 -9.75
N GLU A 128 -10.66 19.33 -10.31
CA GLU A 128 -10.13 18.13 -9.67
C GLU A 128 -8.59 18.19 -9.55
N PHE A 129 -8.04 17.59 -8.53
CA PHE A 129 -6.62 17.32 -8.46
C PHE A 129 -6.26 16.25 -9.49
N SER A 130 -5.05 16.32 -10.01
CA SER A 130 -4.51 15.28 -10.90
C SER A 130 -3.44 14.51 -10.13
N VAL A 131 -3.69 13.23 -9.88
CA VAL A 131 -2.75 12.33 -9.22
C VAL A 131 -2.05 11.49 -10.27
N GLY A 132 -0.72 11.60 -10.35
CA GLY A 132 0.09 10.86 -11.29
C GLY A 132 0.26 9.40 -10.87
N ILE A 133 0.12 8.48 -11.82
CA ILE A 133 0.49 7.08 -11.65
C ILE A 133 1.88 6.91 -12.25
N ALA A 134 2.83 6.56 -11.38
CA ALA A 134 4.23 6.41 -11.78
C ALA A 134 4.42 5.21 -12.73
N ASP A 135 5.33 5.38 -13.67
CA ASP A 135 5.84 4.29 -14.49
C ASP A 135 6.87 3.50 -13.66
N PRO A 136 6.60 2.21 -13.34
CA PRO A 136 7.52 1.39 -12.56
C PRO A 136 8.90 1.21 -13.20
N ASP A 137 8.97 1.28 -14.53
CA ASP A 137 10.20 1.05 -15.31
C ASP A 137 10.98 2.35 -15.54
N SER A 138 10.49 3.49 -15.05
CA SER A 138 11.12 4.77 -15.29
C SER A 138 12.06 5.20 -14.17
N ASP A 139 13.35 5.25 -14.45
CA ASP A 139 14.37 5.85 -13.58
C ASP A 139 14.23 7.38 -13.43
N THR A 140 13.47 8.02 -14.30
CA THR A 140 13.33 9.48 -14.38
C THR A 140 12.03 9.99 -13.74
N GLY A 141 11.20 9.12 -13.18
CA GLY A 141 9.93 9.46 -12.55
C GLY A 141 8.84 9.84 -13.56
N GLN A 142 8.87 9.26 -14.76
CA GLN A 142 7.79 9.42 -15.75
C GLN A 142 6.48 8.87 -15.22
N LEU A 143 5.38 9.39 -15.73
CA LEU A 143 4.04 8.96 -15.39
C LEU A 143 3.43 8.18 -16.56
N LEU A 144 2.75 7.08 -16.23
CA LEU A 144 1.91 6.37 -17.21
C LEU A 144 0.64 7.15 -17.55
N GLY A 145 0.17 7.94 -16.60
CA GLY A 145 -1.01 8.77 -16.75
C GLY A 145 -1.42 9.42 -15.45
N ILE A 146 -2.61 9.99 -15.43
CA ILE A 146 -3.18 10.67 -14.27
C ILE A 146 -4.59 10.15 -13.93
N VAL A 147 -4.93 10.22 -12.65
CA VAL A 147 -6.28 10.00 -12.11
C VAL A 147 -6.82 11.33 -11.61
N PRO A 148 -7.99 11.80 -12.09
CA PRO A 148 -8.66 12.98 -11.53
C PRO A 148 -9.24 12.65 -10.17
N CYS A 149 -9.00 13.52 -9.17
CA CYS A 149 -9.36 13.27 -7.79
C CYS A 149 -10.02 14.48 -7.14
N LYS A 150 -11.21 14.25 -6.57
CA LYS A 150 -11.93 15.16 -5.68
C LYS A 150 -12.48 14.33 -4.54
N ASP A 151 -12.14 14.67 -3.29
CA ASP A 151 -12.53 13.91 -2.11
C ASP A 151 -12.26 12.39 -2.26
N LYS A 152 -11.09 12.07 -2.79
CA LYS A 152 -10.62 10.71 -3.06
C LYS A 152 -9.30 10.45 -2.33
N THR A 153 -9.04 9.17 -2.08
CA THR A 153 -7.73 8.65 -1.74
C THR A 153 -7.20 7.76 -2.85
N VAL A 154 -5.89 7.84 -3.10
CA VAL A 154 -5.17 7.05 -4.11
C VAL A 154 -3.92 6.51 -3.46
N VAL A 155 -3.82 5.20 -3.37
CA VAL A 155 -2.70 4.52 -2.68
C VAL A 155 -2.08 3.49 -3.59
N THR A 156 -0.78 3.57 -3.75
CA THR A 156 0.00 2.63 -4.57
C THR A 156 0.91 1.80 -3.70
N SER A 157 0.91 0.48 -3.95
CA SER A 157 1.93 -0.46 -3.51
C SER A 157 2.65 -1.04 -4.72
N GLY A 158 3.98 -1.09 -4.67
CA GLY A 158 4.80 -1.61 -5.77
C GLY A 158 6.01 -2.38 -5.29
N THR A 159 6.43 -3.39 -6.07
CA THR A 159 7.61 -4.22 -5.77
C THR A 159 8.89 -3.40 -5.84
N TYR A 160 8.89 -2.29 -6.59
CA TYR A 160 10.02 -1.38 -6.80
C TYR A 160 10.22 -0.34 -5.67
N GLU A 161 9.31 -0.24 -4.71
CA GLU A 161 9.43 0.75 -3.62
C GLU A 161 10.60 0.42 -2.69
N ARG A 162 10.64 -0.82 -2.20
CA ARG A 162 11.69 -1.32 -1.32
C ARG A 162 12.13 -2.70 -1.80
N TYR A 163 13.32 -2.76 -2.33
CA TYR A 163 13.89 -3.97 -2.90
C TYR A 163 15.42 -3.89 -2.87
N PHE A 164 16.05 -5.03 -3.10
CA PHE A 164 17.46 -5.13 -3.48
C PHE A 164 17.62 -6.24 -4.52
N GLU A 165 18.76 -6.30 -5.17
CA GLU A 165 19.09 -7.27 -6.19
C GLU A 165 20.37 -8.01 -5.82
N ILE A 166 20.33 -9.34 -5.92
CA ILE A 166 21.48 -10.22 -5.75
C ILE A 166 21.53 -11.19 -6.93
N ASP A 167 22.65 -11.22 -7.63
CA ASP A 167 22.91 -12.13 -8.76
C ASP A 167 21.84 -12.07 -9.88
N GLY A 168 21.21 -10.90 -10.06
CA GLY A 168 20.15 -10.67 -11.05
C GLY A 168 18.76 -11.10 -10.59
N GLU A 169 18.60 -11.52 -9.34
CA GLU A 169 17.31 -11.79 -8.71
C GLU A 169 16.89 -10.61 -7.85
N LEU A 170 15.65 -10.13 -8.06
CA LEU A 170 15.06 -9.03 -7.33
C LEU A 170 14.31 -9.56 -6.09
N TYR A 171 14.63 -9.00 -4.94
CA TYR A 171 13.96 -9.27 -3.67
C TYR A 171 13.21 -8.02 -3.20
N HIS A 172 11.90 -8.14 -2.95
CA HIS A 172 11.05 -7.01 -2.57
C HIS A 172 10.32 -7.24 -1.24
N HIS A 173 9.87 -6.16 -0.63
CA HIS A 173 9.34 -6.12 0.73
C HIS A 173 7.92 -6.67 0.94
N VAL A 174 7.21 -7.06 -0.12
CA VAL A 174 5.88 -7.65 0.00
C VAL A 174 6.06 -9.15 0.23
N LEU A 175 6.06 -9.53 1.51
CA LEU A 175 6.42 -10.86 1.98
C LEU A 175 5.18 -11.72 2.26
N ASP A 176 5.28 -13.01 1.97
CA ASP A 176 4.28 -14.01 2.33
C ASP A 176 4.44 -14.40 3.81
N PRO A 177 3.45 -14.15 4.67
CA PRO A 177 3.48 -14.53 6.08
C PRO A 177 3.69 -16.02 6.34
N LYS A 178 3.37 -16.88 5.37
CA LYS A 178 3.46 -18.33 5.49
C LYS A 178 4.85 -18.88 5.17
N THR A 179 5.59 -18.19 4.32
CA THR A 179 6.92 -18.64 3.88
C THR A 179 8.04 -17.72 4.35
N GLY A 180 7.73 -16.46 4.61
CA GLY A 180 8.69 -15.41 4.94
C GLY A 180 9.45 -14.87 3.72
N TYR A 181 9.27 -15.45 2.53
CA TYR A 181 9.81 -14.95 1.28
C TYR A 181 8.83 -13.97 0.61
N GLN A 182 9.32 -13.24 -0.38
CA GLN A 182 8.46 -12.39 -1.21
C GLN A 182 7.38 -13.21 -1.92
N TYR A 183 6.24 -12.58 -2.19
CA TYR A 183 5.24 -13.17 -3.07
C TYR A 183 5.77 -13.28 -4.49
N ASP A 184 5.57 -14.44 -5.10
CA ASP A 184 5.70 -14.61 -6.53
C ASP A 184 4.43 -14.08 -7.20
N THR A 185 4.54 -12.96 -7.89
CA THR A 185 3.42 -12.22 -8.49
C THR A 185 3.81 -11.69 -9.86
N ASP A 186 2.87 -11.69 -10.78
CA ASP A 186 2.99 -11.07 -12.11
C ASP A 186 2.78 -9.54 -12.08
N LEU A 187 2.49 -8.97 -10.90
CA LEU A 187 2.23 -7.55 -10.72
C LEU A 187 3.47 -6.81 -10.22
N VAL A 188 3.74 -5.67 -10.83
CA VAL A 188 4.77 -4.72 -10.39
C VAL A 188 4.17 -3.64 -9.51
N SER A 189 2.92 -3.24 -9.78
CA SER A 189 2.25 -2.15 -9.07
C SER A 189 0.74 -2.34 -9.01
N VAL A 190 0.16 -1.97 -7.87
CA VAL A 190 -1.29 -1.85 -7.68
C VAL A 190 -1.61 -0.51 -7.04
N THR A 191 -2.45 0.28 -7.71
CA THR A 191 -3.00 1.52 -7.17
C THR A 191 -4.47 1.32 -6.83
N VAL A 192 -4.84 1.50 -5.57
CA VAL A 192 -6.24 1.44 -5.11
C VAL A 192 -6.77 2.85 -4.90
N ILE A 193 -8.01 3.07 -5.35
CA ILE A 193 -8.71 4.36 -5.31
C ILE A 193 -10.04 4.15 -4.57
N ALA A 194 -10.34 5.05 -3.65
CA ALA A 194 -11.61 5.06 -2.91
C ALA A 194 -11.99 6.49 -2.52
N ASP A 195 -13.14 6.64 -1.86
CA ASP A 195 -13.52 7.92 -1.27
C ASP A 195 -12.58 8.31 -0.13
N LYS A 196 -12.38 9.59 0.08
CA LYS A 196 -11.61 10.16 1.19
C LYS A 196 -12.06 9.58 2.54
N GLY A 197 -11.10 9.33 3.44
CA GLY A 197 -11.34 8.68 4.73
C GLY A 197 -11.20 7.15 4.68
N ARG A 198 -10.84 6.60 3.52
CA ARG A 198 -10.55 5.19 3.31
C ARG A 198 -9.09 4.91 2.92
N SER A 199 -8.19 5.83 3.25
CA SER A 199 -6.78 5.68 2.87
C SER A 199 -6.12 4.48 3.57
N VAL A 200 -6.51 4.18 4.81
CA VAL A 200 -6.07 2.97 5.51
C VAL A 200 -6.53 1.69 4.81
N ASP A 201 -7.77 1.67 4.28
CA ASP A 201 -8.30 0.54 3.51
C ASP A 201 -7.48 0.36 2.21
N CYS A 202 -7.26 1.46 1.47
CA CYS A 202 -6.50 1.43 0.23
C CYS A 202 -5.04 0.97 0.43
N ASP A 203 -4.39 1.35 1.56
CA ASP A 203 -3.03 0.93 1.92
C ASP A 203 -2.97 -0.61 2.07
N ALA A 204 -3.90 -1.20 2.83
CA ALA A 204 -3.98 -2.65 2.98
C ALA A 204 -4.38 -3.36 1.67
N LEU A 205 -5.43 -2.86 0.99
CA LEU A 205 -5.99 -3.50 -0.21
C LEU A 205 -4.98 -3.53 -1.37
N SER A 206 -4.16 -2.48 -1.55
CA SER A 206 -3.14 -2.46 -2.60
C SER A 206 -2.09 -3.56 -2.38
N THR A 207 -1.65 -3.76 -1.14
CA THR A 207 -0.72 -4.83 -0.76
C THR A 207 -1.35 -6.22 -0.93
N ILE A 208 -2.62 -6.39 -0.52
CA ILE A 208 -3.37 -7.65 -0.68
C ILE A 208 -3.50 -8.00 -2.15
N CYS A 209 -3.94 -7.06 -3.00
CA CYS A 209 -4.08 -7.28 -4.45
C CYS A 209 -2.73 -7.64 -5.09
N LEU A 210 -1.66 -6.94 -4.72
CA LEU A 210 -0.31 -7.22 -5.22
C LEU A 210 0.14 -8.65 -4.86
N SER A 211 -0.18 -9.13 -3.65
CA SER A 211 0.12 -10.48 -3.20
C SER A 211 -0.68 -11.57 -3.91
N MET A 212 -1.84 -11.23 -4.47
CA MET A 212 -2.75 -12.18 -5.14
C MET A 212 -2.43 -12.38 -6.62
N GLY A 213 -1.69 -11.44 -7.22
CA GLY A 213 -1.47 -11.40 -8.67
C GLY A 213 -2.66 -10.81 -9.44
N SER A 214 -2.49 -10.64 -10.76
CA SER A 214 -3.41 -9.88 -11.60
C SER A 214 -4.82 -10.45 -11.63
N GLU A 215 -4.99 -11.76 -11.79
CA GLU A 215 -6.30 -12.39 -11.96
C GLU A 215 -7.09 -12.37 -10.63
N LYS A 216 -6.51 -12.94 -9.57
CA LYS A 216 -7.19 -13.04 -8.26
C LYS A 216 -7.33 -11.69 -7.57
N GLY A 217 -6.32 -10.82 -7.69
CA GLY A 217 -6.38 -9.46 -7.18
C GLY A 217 -7.48 -8.64 -7.83
N MET A 218 -7.68 -8.81 -9.14
CA MET A 218 -8.77 -8.17 -9.89
C MET A 218 -10.15 -8.67 -9.44
N GLU A 219 -10.31 -9.98 -9.27
CA GLU A 219 -11.55 -10.56 -8.75
C GLU A 219 -11.83 -10.07 -7.32
N PHE A 220 -10.81 -10.09 -6.48
CA PHE A 220 -10.90 -9.65 -5.09
C PHE A 220 -11.33 -8.18 -4.98
N ILE A 221 -10.64 -7.25 -5.67
CA ILE A 221 -10.96 -5.83 -5.53
C ILE A 221 -12.35 -5.47 -6.06
N ARG A 222 -12.83 -6.16 -7.09
CA ARG A 222 -14.21 -6.02 -7.60
C ARG A 222 -15.28 -6.46 -6.59
N SER A 223 -14.92 -7.28 -5.61
CA SER A 223 -15.81 -7.68 -4.53
C SER A 223 -15.84 -6.69 -3.36
N VAL A 224 -14.95 -5.70 -3.35
CA VAL A 224 -14.85 -4.70 -2.29
C VAL A 224 -15.64 -3.45 -2.66
N ASP A 225 -16.73 -3.19 -1.95
CA ASP A 225 -17.58 -2.02 -2.21
C ASP A 225 -16.82 -0.71 -2.08
N GLY A 226 -16.98 0.16 -3.10
CA GLY A 226 -16.44 1.51 -3.12
C GLY A 226 -14.90 1.60 -3.20
N ALA A 227 -14.25 0.53 -3.67
CA ALA A 227 -12.83 0.53 -4.00
C ALA A 227 -12.63 0.13 -5.48
N GLU A 228 -11.76 0.85 -6.16
CA GLU A 228 -11.36 0.59 -7.54
C GLU A 228 -9.84 0.46 -7.60
N ALA A 229 -9.30 -0.22 -8.61
CA ALA A 229 -7.87 -0.38 -8.71
C ALA A 229 -7.33 -0.35 -10.14
N ILE A 230 -6.08 0.11 -10.25
CA ILE A 230 -5.24 0.05 -11.46
C ILE A 230 -4.13 -0.94 -11.17
N PHE A 231 -3.95 -1.91 -12.05
CA PHE A 231 -2.93 -2.96 -11.98
C PHE A 231 -1.92 -2.74 -13.09
N ILE A 232 -0.65 -2.86 -12.79
CA ILE A 232 0.45 -2.84 -13.76
C ILE A 232 1.22 -4.15 -13.59
N ASP A 233 1.27 -4.96 -14.66
CA ASP A 233 1.99 -6.23 -14.64
C ASP A 233 3.47 -6.08 -15.08
N ASP A 234 4.23 -7.16 -15.00
CA ASP A 234 5.64 -7.24 -15.35
C ASP A 234 5.93 -7.09 -16.85
N GLN A 235 4.88 -7.03 -17.69
CA GLN A 235 4.95 -6.73 -19.12
C GLN A 235 4.59 -5.25 -19.41
N GLY A 236 4.34 -4.44 -18.37
CA GLY A 236 3.91 -3.05 -18.51
C GLY A 236 2.44 -2.88 -18.94
N LYS A 237 1.64 -3.95 -18.93
CA LYS A 237 0.22 -3.87 -19.26
C LYS A 237 -0.56 -3.27 -18.10
N ILE A 238 -1.36 -2.26 -18.41
CA ILE A 238 -2.26 -1.61 -17.46
C ILE A 238 -3.64 -2.27 -17.56
N SER A 239 -4.20 -2.64 -16.40
CA SER A 239 -5.54 -3.21 -16.29
C SER A 239 -6.34 -2.49 -15.21
N PHE A 240 -7.67 -2.41 -15.37
CA PHE A 240 -8.56 -1.62 -14.50
C PHE A 240 -9.65 -2.52 -13.91
N SER A 241 -9.99 -2.30 -12.65
CA SER A 241 -11.10 -3.03 -12.01
C SER A 241 -12.46 -2.50 -12.45
N SER A 242 -12.54 -1.25 -12.89
CA SER A 242 -13.74 -0.52 -13.32
C SER A 242 -13.41 0.42 -14.48
N ASP A 243 -14.39 0.71 -15.32
CA ASP A 243 -14.29 1.70 -16.40
C ASP A 243 -14.44 3.15 -15.87
N ASP A 244 -14.87 3.31 -14.61
CA ASP A 244 -15.21 4.60 -14.00
C ASP A 244 -14.01 5.33 -13.36
N ILE A 245 -12.82 4.70 -13.33
CA ILE A 245 -11.60 5.26 -12.70
C ILE A 245 -11.18 6.62 -13.31
N GLY A 246 -11.55 6.88 -14.54
CA GLY A 246 -11.24 8.15 -15.23
C GLY A 246 -9.76 8.34 -15.53
N PHE A 247 -8.98 7.26 -15.59
CA PHE A 247 -7.54 7.29 -15.90
C PHE A 247 -7.29 7.89 -17.30
N LYS A 248 -6.35 8.82 -17.36
CA LYS A 248 -5.94 9.51 -18.59
C LYS A 248 -4.48 9.19 -18.87
N GLN A 249 -4.25 8.35 -19.90
CA GLN A 249 -2.92 7.92 -20.31
C GLN A 249 -2.16 9.02 -21.06
N GLY A 250 -0.84 9.12 -20.86
CA GLY A 250 0.04 9.96 -21.69
C GLY A 250 -0.13 11.47 -21.54
N VAL A 251 -0.71 11.94 -20.43
CA VAL A 251 -0.85 13.37 -20.11
C VAL A 251 0.33 13.75 -19.19
N VAL A 252 1.47 14.09 -19.78
CA VAL A 252 2.63 14.69 -19.08
C VAL A 252 3.03 15.97 -19.79
#